data_7d9cf19f27afcfddb02a12ab89c4992f
#
_entry.id   7d9cf19f27afcfddb02a12ab89c4992f
#
_cell.length_a   1.000
_cell.length_b   1.000
_cell.length_c   1.000
_cell.angle_alpha   90.00
_cell.angle_beta   90.00
_cell.angle_gamma   90.00
#
_symmetry.space_group_name_H-M   'P 1'
#
loop_
_entity.id
_entity.type
_entity.pdbx_description
1 polymer ?
#
loop_
_entity_poly.entity_id
_entity_poly.type
_entity_poly.pdbx_seq_one_letter_code
_entity_poly.pdbx_strand_id
1 'polypeptide(L)'
;LYIRRYQYLYLEIAKKNGKSELAAALGVYHLYADGEINGEVYVVAADRDNAGIVYAAAKWMVEHSPALKKRSRIVDSTKTIYDTVSGSKLKVLSSEAYSKHGYKPSCVIFDELHAQPNRDLWDVMTFGAGDAREQPVWIVLTTAGDDPDRKSIGWEVHEKALSILRCREGRAREGDMDDPRWLPIVYGLGLIEDEDELKNINIYDEALWRRCNPSIG
;
A
#
# COMPACT_ATOMS: atom_id res chain seq x y z
N LEU A 1 -10.66 -9.41 21.72
CA LEU A 1 -10.17 -9.48 20.33
C LEU A 1 -10.47 -8.15 19.66
N TYR A 2 -9.45 -7.44 19.18
CA TYR A 2 -9.67 -6.28 18.34
C TYR A 2 -9.98 -6.76 16.92
N ILE A 3 -11.12 -6.34 16.37
CA ILE A 3 -11.49 -6.61 14.98
C ILE A 3 -11.05 -5.41 14.14
N ARG A 4 -10.32 -5.65 13.05
CA ARG A 4 -9.94 -4.58 12.12
C ARG A 4 -11.19 -3.97 11.51
N ARG A 5 -11.30 -2.65 11.57
CA ARG A 5 -12.37 -1.91 10.90
C ARG A 5 -12.20 -1.97 9.38
N TYR A 6 -10.96 -1.87 8.92
CA TYR A 6 -10.62 -1.88 7.49
C TYR A 6 -9.64 -3.01 7.19
N GLN A 7 -9.88 -3.70 6.09
CA GLN A 7 -8.99 -4.72 5.53
C GLN A 7 -8.19 -4.19 4.35
N TYR A 8 -8.69 -3.15 3.68
CA TYR A 8 -8.05 -2.53 2.54
C TYR A 8 -7.83 -1.05 2.82
N LEU A 9 -6.59 -0.61 2.70
CA LEU A 9 -6.22 0.80 2.73
C LEU A 9 -5.69 1.17 1.34
N TYR A 10 -6.25 2.20 0.73
CA TYR A 10 -5.78 2.78 -0.50
C TYR A 10 -5.34 4.22 -0.24
N LEU A 11 -4.07 4.51 -0.44
CA LEU A 11 -3.52 5.85 -0.34
C LEU A 11 -2.93 6.27 -1.68
N GLU A 12 -3.57 7.21 -2.33
CA GLU A 12 -3.04 7.90 -3.50
C GLU A 12 -2.56 9.29 -3.10
N ILE A 13 -1.28 9.55 -3.37
CA ILE A 13 -0.62 10.80 -3.01
C ILE A 13 0.51 11.08 -3.99
N ALA A 14 0.77 12.33 -4.32
CA ALA A 14 1.79 12.74 -5.26
C ALA A 14 3.20 12.20 -4.90
N LYS A 15 4.11 12.19 -5.89
CA LYS A 15 5.52 11.82 -5.68
C LYS A 15 6.17 12.70 -4.61
N LYS A 16 7.20 12.19 -3.95
CA LYS A 16 8.00 12.89 -2.90
C LYS A 16 7.25 13.20 -1.60
N ASN A 17 6.12 12.55 -1.34
CA ASN A 17 5.39 12.62 -0.06
C ASN A 17 5.71 11.46 0.88
N GLY A 18 6.87 10.83 0.77
CA GLY A 18 7.34 9.82 1.73
C GLY A 18 6.63 8.47 1.69
N LYS A 19 6.05 8.05 0.53
CA LYS A 19 5.31 6.78 0.42
C LYS A 19 6.14 5.56 0.79
N SER A 20 7.37 5.47 0.28
CA SER A 20 8.23 4.31 0.52
C SER A 20 8.69 4.21 1.97
N GLU A 21 8.94 5.35 2.63
CA GLU A 21 9.20 5.41 4.07
C GLU A 21 7.96 4.99 4.87
N LEU A 22 6.77 5.42 4.44
CA LEU A 22 5.51 5.00 5.04
C LEU A 22 5.28 3.49 4.85
N ALA A 23 5.56 2.95 3.66
CA ALA A 23 5.51 1.51 3.41
C ALA A 23 6.43 0.73 4.37
N ALA A 24 7.66 1.22 4.55
CA ALA A 24 8.60 0.63 5.49
C ALA A 24 8.10 0.69 6.95
N ALA A 25 7.57 1.83 7.38
CA ALA A 25 7.04 2.03 8.73
C ALA A 25 5.82 1.13 9.01
N LEU A 26 4.89 1.05 8.07
CA LEU A 26 3.74 0.14 8.16
C LEU A 26 4.18 -1.32 8.19
N GLY A 27 5.16 -1.70 7.37
CA GLY A 27 5.75 -3.03 7.40
C GLY A 27 6.36 -3.37 8.76
N VAL A 28 7.12 -2.46 9.35
CA VAL A 28 7.69 -2.60 10.70
C VAL A 28 6.59 -2.68 11.75
N TYR A 29 5.56 -1.84 11.67
CA TYR A 29 4.41 -1.91 12.59
C TYR A 29 3.74 -3.29 12.55
N HIS A 30 3.40 -3.80 11.36
CA HIS A 30 2.76 -5.10 11.21
C HIS A 30 3.67 -6.28 11.60
N LEU A 31 4.99 -6.11 11.50
CA LEU A 31 5.94 -7.13 11.96
C LEU A 31 5.95 -7.28 13.49
N TYR A 32 5.88 -6.17 14.25
CA TYR A 32 6.14 -6.18 15.69
C TYR A 32 4.93 -5.90 16.58
N ALA A 33 3.93 -5.19 16.08
CA ALA A 33 2.84 -4.64 16.87
C ALA A 33 1.44 -5.15 16.47
N ASP A 34 1.33 -5.90 15.40
CA ASP A 34 0.05 -6.40 14.90
C ASP A 34 -0.57 -7.54 15.71
N GLY A 35 0.23 -8.17 16.56
CA GLY A 35 -0.22 -9.29 17.41
C GLY A 35 -0.29 -10.64 16.69
N GLU A 36 0.04 -10.72 15.41
CA GLU A 36 0.09 -11.97 14.65
C GLU A 36 1.29 -12.82 15.06
N ILE A 37 1.03 -14.10 15.36
CA ILE A 37 2.07 -15.10 15.58
C ILE A 37 2.40 -15.76 14.25
N ASN A 38 3.70 -15.90 13.95
CA ASN A 38 4.18 -16.38 12.66
C ASN A 38 3.58 -15.59 11.49
N GLY A 39 3.38 -14.28 11.66
CA GLY A 39 2.85 -13.38 10.65
C GLY A 39 3.80 -13.26 9.46
N GLU A 40 3.24 -13.12 8.28
CA GLU A 40 3.97 -12.89 7.05
C GLU A 40 3.60 -11.51 6.50
N VAL A 41 4.50 -10.55 6.68
CA VAL A 41 4.36 -9.19 6.15
C VAL A 41 5.15 -9.08 4.86
N TYR A 42 4.50 -8.70 3.79
CA TYR A 42 5.15 -8.49 2.49
C TYR A 42 5.02 -7.04 2.06
N VAL A 43 6.15 -6.44 1.67
CA VAL A 43 6.15 -5.17 0.94
C VAL A 43 6.53 -5.47 -0.49
N VAL A 44 5.65 -5.11 -1.40
CA VAL A 44 5.79 -5.36 -2.83
C VAL A 44 6.11 -4.05 -3.51
N ALA A 45 7.32 -3.92 -4.04
CA ALA A 45 7.75 -2.76 -4.82
C ALA A 45 7.72 -3.06 -6.33
N ALA A 46 7.65 -2.02 -7.14
CA ALA A 46 7.56 -2.14 -8.59
C ALA A 46 8.77 -2.84 -9.20
N ASP A 47 9.97 -2.57 -8.68
CA ASP A 47 11.24 -3.13 -9.16
C ASP A 47 12.21 -3.40 -8.01
N ARG A 48 13.43 -3.89 -8.34
CA ARG A 48 14.46 -4.24 -7.36
C ARG A 48 15.05 -3.05 -6.64
N ASP A 49 15.16 -1.91 -7.31
CA ASP A 49 15.77 -0.70 -6.75
C ASP A 49 14.82 -0.09 -5.72
N ASN A 50 13.55 0.06 -6.06
CA ASN A 50 12.49 0.49 -5.14
C ASN A 50 12.37 -0.47 -3.95
N ALA A 51 12.42 -1.79 -4.19
CA ALA A 51 12.47 -2.79 -3.13
C ALA A 51 13.71 -2.62 -2.22
N GLY A 52 14.84 -2.16 -2.78
CA GLY A 52 16.03 -1.81 -2.02
C GLY A 52 15.82 -0.64 -1.09
N ILE A 53 15.17 0.43 -1.56
CA ILE A 53 14.88 1.65 -0.79
C ILE A 53 13.98 1.34 0.41
N VAL A 54 12.86 0.65 0.17
CA VAL A 54 11.92 0.28 1.24
C VAL A 54 12.58 -0.63 2.28
N TYR A 55 13.36 -1.61 1.83
CA TYR A 55 14.09 -2.49 2.74
C TYR A 55 15.11 -1.73 3.60
N ALA A 56 15.90 -0.83 3.00
CA ALA A 56 16.88 -0.02 3.71
C ALA A 56 16.21 0.86 4.78
N ALA A 57 15.07 1.47 4.47
CA ALA A 57 14.30 2.27 5.42
C ALA A 57 13.77 1.41 6.59
N ALA A 58 13.17 0.24 6.32
CA ALA A 58 12.69 -0.68 7.34
C ALA A 58 13.84 -1.18 8.23
N LYS A 59 14.95 -1.58 7.64
CA LYS A 59 16.17 -2.01 8.35
C LYS A 59 16.70 -0.90 9.24
N TRP A 60 16.80 0.33 8.74
CA TRP A 60 17.25 1.47 9.50
C TRP A 60 16.36 1.72 10.74
N MET A 61 15.04 1.69 10.59
CA MET A 61 14.10 1.85 11.71
C MET A 61 14.32 0.79 12.79
N VAL A 62 14.53 -0.46 12.40
CA VAL A 62 14.76 -1.57 13.33
C VAL A 62 16.12 -1.43 14.03
N GLU A 63 17.19 -1.12 13.30
CA GLU A 63 18.54 -1.00 13.84
C GLU A 63 18.71 0.19 14.79
N HIS A 64 17.94 1.27 14.58
CA HIS A 64 17.97 2.47 15.43
C HIS A 64 17.00 2.42 16.61
N SER A 65 16.20 1.36 16.73
CA SER A 65 15.38 1.08 17.92
C SER A 65 16.00 -0.05 18.75
N PRO A 66 16.59 0.23 19.91
CA PRO A 66 17.22 -0.81 20.73
C PRO A 66 16.31 -1.98 21.08
N ALA A 67 15.01 -1.69 21.31
CA ALA A 67 14.01 -2.71 21.61
C ALA A 67 13.73 -3.63 20.42
N LEU A 68 13.62 -3.08 19.22
CA LEU A 68 13.37 -3.86 18.01
C LEU A 68 14.63 -4.62 17.61
N LYS A 69 15.80 -3.97 17.62
CA LYS A 69 17.08 -4.58 17.27
C LYS A 69 17.36 -5.84 18.08
N LYS A 70 17.07 -5.81 19.39
CA LYS A 70 17.31 -6.94 20.31
C LYS A 70 16.53 -8.20 19.93
N ARG A 71 15.35 -8.05 19.31
CA ARG A 71 14.46 -9.16 18.95
C ARG A 71 14.45 -9.47 17.45
N SER A 72 15.35 -8.86 16.68
CA SER A 72 15.36 -8.98 15.23
C SER A 72 16.52 -9.84 14.73
N ARG A 73 16.26 -10.61 13.68
CA ARG A 73 17.28 -11.21 12.82
C ARG A 73 17.12 -10.68 11.40
N ILE A 74 18.13 -9.99 10.91
CA ILE A 74 18.13 -9.32 9.59
C ILE A 74 18.93 -10.18 8.61
N VAL A 75 18.36 -10.42 7.42
CA VAL A 75 18.97 -11.19 6.34
C VAL A 75 18.94 -10.35 5.06
N ASP A 76 20.05 -9.66 4.80
CA ASP A 76 20.18 -8.70 3.70
C ASP A 76 20.03 -9.35 2.31
N SER A 77 20.58 -10.55 2.14
CA SER A 77 20.55 -11.27 0.85
C SER A 77 19.14 -11.57 0.35
N THR A 78 18.17 -11.71 1.27
CA THR A 78 16.77 -11.98 0.95
C THR A 78 15.85 -10.80 1.26
N LYS A 79 16.42 -9.65 1.66
CA LYS A 79 15.67 -8.45 2.11
C LYS A 79 14.60 -8.81 3.15
N THR A 80 14.97 -9.58 4.17
CA THR A 80 14.03 -10.12 5.16
C THR A 80 14.46 -9.74 6.57
N ILE A 81 13.49 -9.30 7.38
CA ILE A 81 13.63 -9.03 8.80
C ILE A 81 12.70 -9.99 9.55
N TYR A 82 13.24 -10.75 10.48
CA TYR A 82 12.50 -11.67 11.34
C TYR A 82 12.34 -11.08 12.73
N ASP A 83 11.15 -11.19 13.30
CA ASP A 83 10.94 -11.03 14.72
C ASP A 83 11.10 -12.39 15.41
N THR A 84 12.13 -12.52 16.24
CA THR A 84 12.44 -13.78 16.91
C THR A 84 11.50 -14.10 18.07
N VAL A 85 10.66 -13.16 18.48
CA VAL A 85 9.70 -13.34 19.58
C VAL A 85 8.37 -13.91 19.05
N SER A 86 7.80 -13.31 18.01
CA SER A 86 6.54 -13.77 17.40
C SER A 86 6.73 -14.85 16.32
N GLY A 87 7.98 -15.04 15.84
CA GLY A 87 8.26 -15.86 14.66
C GLY A 87 7.84 -15.22 13.33
N SER A 88 7.37 -13.98 13.36
CA SER A 88 6.91 -13.24 12.19
C SER A 88 8.07 -12.76 11.32
N LYS A 89 7.79 -12.51 10.05
CA LYS A 89 8.77 -11.99 9.09
C LYS A 89 8.21 -10.83 8.28
N LEU A 90 9.06 -9.84 8.03
CA LEU A 90 8.86 -8.83 6.99
C LEU A 90 9.80 -9.15 5.83
N LYS A 91 9.26 -9.30 4.64
CA LYS A 91 10.04 -9.53 3.42
C LYS A 91 9.67 -8.52 2.35
N VAL A 92 10.67 -7.88 1.76
CA VAL A 92 10.48 -6.97 0.64
C VAL A 92 10.70 -7.71 -0.66
N LEU A 93 9.72 -7.64 -1.56
CA LEU A 93 9.70 -8.32 -2.86
C LEU A 93 9.67 -7.28 -3.98
N SER A 94 10.31 -7.60 -5.09
CA SER A 94 10.05 -6.91 -6.36
C SER A 94 9.09 -7.75 -7.21
N SER A 95 8.38 -7.12 -8.13
CA SER A 95 7.47 -7.79 -9.06
C SER A 95 8.13 -8.90 -9.88
N GLU A 96 9.43 -8.80 -10.12
CA GLU A 96 10.23 -9.80 -10.87
C GLU A 96 10.61 -11.04 -10.05
N ALA A 97 10.60 -10.92 -8.71
CA ALA A 97 11.19 -11.91 -7.80
C ALA A 97 10.16 -12.78 -7.08
N TYR A 98 8.89 -12.71 -7.44
CA TYR A 98 7.88 -13.52 -6.79
C TYR A 98 7.82 -14.96 -7.35
N SER A 99 7.66 -15.94 -6.47
CA SER A 99 7.33 -17.32 -6.83
C SER A 99 5.85 -17.58 -6.56
N LYS A 100 5.17 -18.28 -7.48
CA LYS A 100 3.71 -18.45 -7.48
C LYS A 100 3.12 -19.27 -6.31
N HIS A 101 3.90 -19.68 -5.30
CA HIS A 101 3.44 -20.66 -4.31
C HIS A 101 3.76 -20.29 -2.85
N GLY A 102 2.79 -20.50 -1.99
CA GLY A 102 2.99 -20.68 -0.55
C GLY A 102 2.99 -19.42 0.31
N TYR A 103 2.54 -18.26 -0.19
CA TYR A 103 2.37 -17.09 0.64
C TYR A 103 1.11 -17.20 1.52
N LYS A 104 1.27 -16.87 2.81
CA LYS A 104 0.17 -16.76 3.79
C LYS A 104 0.22 -15.39 4.46
N PRO A 105 0.04 -14.31 3.69
CA PRO A 105 0.25 -12.97 4.20
C PRO A 105 -0.74 -12.61 5.29
N SER A 106 -0.23 -12.02 6.37
CA SER A 106 -1.00 -11.28 7.37
C SER A 106 -1.15 -9.81 6.96
N CYS A 107 -0.14 -9.28 6.25
CA CYS A 107 -0.16 -7.94 5.70
C CYS A 107 0.56 -7.92 4.36
N VAL A 108 -0.03 -7.26 3.36
CA VAL A 108 0.64 -6.95 2.09
C VAL A 108 0.58 -5.45 1.85
N ILE A 109 1.73 -4.85 1.56
CA ILE A 109 1.86 -3.44 1.24
C ILE A 109 2.37 -3.34 -0.19
N PHE A 110 1.55 -2.83 -1.10
CA PHE A 110 1.93 -2.54 -2.47
C PHE A 110 2.44 -1.11 -2.55
N ASP A 111 3.73 -0.94 -2.82
CA ASP A 111 4.35 0.36 -3.09
C ASP A 111 4.39 0.58 -4.61
N GLU A 112 3.76 1.67 -5.06
CA GLU A 112 3.61 2.04 -6.47
C GLU A 112 2.84 0.97 -7.30
N LEU A 113 1.61 0.62 -6.88
CA LEU A 113 0.78 -0.40 -7.54
C LEU A 113 0.56 -0.11 -9.04
N HIS A 114 0.47 1.17 -9.43
CA HIS A 114 0.31 1.58 -10.83
C HIS A 114 1.47 1.12 -11.75
N ALA A 115 2.65 0.89 -11.18
CA ALA A 115 3.84 0.45 -11.91
C ALA A 115 3.99 -1.07 -12.01
N GLN A 116 3.04 -1.84 -11.51
CA GLN A 116 3.07 -3.31 -11.62
C GLN A 116 2.84 -3.74 -13.09
N PRO A 117 3.66 -4.66 -13.62
CA PRO A 117 3.59 -5.04 -15.03
C PRO A 117 2.32 -5.80 -15.40
N ASN A 118 1.70 -6.47 -14.45
CA ASN A 118 0.47 -7.23 -14.62
C ASN A 118 -0.23 -7.46 -13.25
N ARG A 119 -1.36 -8.14 -13.26
CA ARG A 119 -2.14 -8.44 -12.06
C ARG A 119 -1.68 -9.67 -11.28
N ASP A 120 -0.76 -10.48 -11.81
CA ASP A 120 -0.42 -11.80 -11.25
C ASP A 120 -0.01 -11.73 -9.78
N LEU A 121 0.83 -10.76 -9.43
CA LEU A 121 1.29 -10.60 -8.05
C LEU A 121 0.18 -10.10 -7.12
N TRP A 122 -0.68 -9.21 -7.60
CA TRP A 122 -1.87 -8.79 -6.87
C TRP A 122 -2.77 -9.99 -6.57
N ASP A 123 -3.10 -10.80 -7.57
CA ASP A 123 -3.98 -11.95 -7.41
C ASP A 123 -3.39 -12.98 -6.43
N VAL A 124 -2.10 -13.32 -6.57
CA VAL A 124 -1.41 -14.26 -5.67
C VAL A 124 -1.42 -13.76 -4.23
N MET A 125 -1.21 -12.47 -4.00
CA MET A 125 -1.12 -11.88 -2.65
C MET A 125 -2.49 -11.60 -2.03
N THR A 126 -3.55 -11.46 -2.82
CA THR A 126 -4.90 -11.17 -2.31
C THR A 126 -5.77 -12.42 -2.19
N PHE A 127 -5.75 -13.32 -3.18
CA PHE A 127 -6.57 -14.53 -3.15
C PHE A 127 -6.01 -15.62 -2.22
N GLY A 128 -4.69 -15.72 -2.07
CA GLY A 128 -4.07 -16.76 -1.24
C GLY A 128 -4.15 -16.51 0.28
N ALA A 129 -4.50 -15.30 0.70
CA ALA A 129 -4.48 -14.90 2.11
C ALA A 129 -5.82 -15.15 2.83
N GLY A 130 -6.93 -15.16 2.08
CA GLY A 130 -8.27 -15.11 2.66
C GLY A 130 -8.60 -16.25 3.63
N ASP A 131 -8.10 -17.44 3.37
CA ASP A 131 -8.39 -18.62 4.19
C ASP A 131 -7.30 -18.93 5.23
N ALA A 132 -6.15 -18.27 5.13
CA ALA A 132 -4.98 -18.58 5.96
C ALA A 132 -4.83 -17.69 7.20
N ARG A 133 -5.51 -16.56 7.25
CA ARG A 133 -5.43 -15.56 8.31
C ARG A 133 -6.81 -15.02 8.67
N GLU A 134 -7.05 -14.78 9.97
CA GLU A 134 -8.34 -14.26 10.44
C GLU A 134 -8.60 -12.82 10.01
N GLN A 135 -7.56 -12.00 10.01
CA GLN A 135 -7.68 -10.57 9.72
C GLN A 135 -6.53 -10.05 8.83
N PRO A 136 -6.39 -10.57 7.60
CA PRO A 136 -5.37 -10.06 6.69
C PRO A 136 -5.66 -8.61 6.31
N VAL A 137 -4.59 -7.85 5.99
CA VAL A 137 -4.70 -6.46 5.56
C VAL A 137 -3.91 -6.22 4.28
N TRP A 138 -4.51 -5.46 3.37
CA TRP A 138 -3.89 -5.03 2.13
C TRP A 138 -3.81 -3.52 2.10
N ILE A 139 -2.62 -3.01 1.85
CA ILE A 139 -2.31 -1.58 1.84
C ILE A 139 -1.74 -1.25 0.47
N VAL A 140 -2.34 -0.29 -0.19
CA VAL A 140 -1.88 0.23 -1.48
C VAL A 140 -1.40 1.66 -1.27
N LEU A 141 -0.14 1.91 -1.60
CA LEU A 141 0.46 3.23 -1.59
C LEU A 141 0.87 3.54 -3.04
N THR A 142 0.25 4.54 -3.65
CA THR A 142 0.45 4.80 -5.07
C THR A 142 0.43 6.29 -5.40
N THR A 143 0.84 6.62 -6.61
CA THR A 143 0.57 7.92 -7.24
C THR A 143 -0.53 7.74 -8.27
N ALA A 144 -1.11 8.83 -8.73
CA ALA A 144 -1.89 8.81 -9.95
C ALA A 144 -1.02 8.24 -11.08
N GLY A 145 -1.40 7.08 -11.59
CA GLY A 145 -0.66 6.39 -12.67
C GLY A 145 -0.93 7.02 -14.02
N ASP A 146 -0.11 6.64 -15.01
CA ASP A 146 -0.37 6.89 -16.42
C ASP A 146 -0.82 5.55 -17.07
N ASP A 147 -2.12 5.37 -17.22
CA ASP A 147 -2.73 4.20 -17.86
C ASP A 147 -3.79 4.66 -18.86
N PRO A 148 -3.37 5.07 -20.07
CA PRO A 148 -4.28 5.57 -21.08
C PRO A 148 -5.30 4.54 -21.52
N ASP A 149 -4.97 3.25 -21.45
CA ASP A 149 -5.87 2.15 -21.79
C ASP A 149 -6.83 1.75 -20.69
N ARG A 150 -6.60 2.21 -19.46
CA ARG A 150 -7.42 1.90 -18.27
C ARG A 150 -7.62 0.41 -18.00
N LYS A 151 -6.54 -0.38 -18.17
CA LYS A 151 -6.57 -1.86 -18.09
C LYS A 151 -5.67 -2.43 -17.01
N SER A 152 -4.81 -1.60 -16.39
CA SER A 152 -3.90 -2.08 -15.36
C SER A 152 -4.63 -2.42 -14.06
N ILE A 153 -4.01 -3.26 -13.25
CA ILE A 153 -4.50 -3.51 -11.88
C ILE A 153 -4.49 -2.23 -11.04
N GLY A 154 -3.55 -1.31 -11.29
CA GLY A 154 -3.52 0.00 -10.65
C GLY A 154 -4.77 0.79 -10.94
N TRP A 155 -5.23 0.83 -12.20
CA TRP A 155 -6.47 1.49 -12.59
C TRP A 155 -7.72 0.83 -11.97
N GLU A 156 -7.82 -0.49 -12.00
CA GLU A 156 -8.95 -1.23 -11.42
C GLU A 156 -9.12 -0.90 -9.92
N VAL A 157 -8.01 -0.89 -9.17
CA VAL A 157 -8.00 -0.58 -7.75
C VAL A 157 -8.28 0.90 -7.48
N HIS A 158 -7.78 1.80 -8.34
CA HIS A 158 -8.07 3.23 -8.31
C HIS A 158 -9.59 3.49 -8.49
N GLU A 159 -10.20 2.94 -9.54
CA GLU A 159 -11.64 3.10 -9.78
C GLU A 159 -12.49 2.52 -8.63
N LYS A 160 -12.07 1.39 -8.05
CA LYS A 160 -12.72 0.84 -6.85
C LYS A 160 -12.66 1.84 -5.68
N ALA A 161 -11.50 2.46 -5.46
CA ALA A 161 -11.33 3.45 -4.40
C ALA A 161 -12.20 4.70 -4.63
N LEU A 162 -12.24 5.21 -5.87
CA LEU A 162 -13.09 6.36 -6.23
C LEU A 162 -14.58 6.04 -6.12
N SER A 163 -15.03 4.86 -6.55
CA SER A 163 -16.40 4.38 -6.40
C SER A 163 -16.87 4.45 -4.94
N ILE A 164 -16.02 3.95 -4.02
CA ILE A 164 -16.31 3.99 -2.59
C ILE A 164 -16.37 5.43 -2.08
N LEU A 165 -15.43 6.30 -2.48
CA LEU A 165 -15.45 7.71 -2.09
C LEU A 165 -16.70 8.41 -2.58
N ARG A 166 -17.10 8.24 -3.85
CA ARG A 166 -18.32 8.81 -4.43
C ARG A 166 -19.56 8.37 -3.64
N CYS A 167 -19.66 7.09 -3.29
CA CYS A 167 -20.77 6.60 -2.47
C CYS A 167 -20.82 7.30 -1.11
N ARG A 168 -19.68 7.44 -0.43
CA ARG A 168 -19.59 8.04 0.91
C ARG A 168 -19.83 9.55 0.92
N GLU A 169 -19.54 10.23 -0.19
CA GLU A 169 -19.77 11.66 -0.36
C GLU A 169 -21.15 11.99 -0.94
N GLY A 170 -22.01 10.99 -1.18
CA GLY A 170 -23.34 11.20 -1.75
C GLY A 170 -23.34 11.57 -3.24
N ARG A 171 -22.27 11.21 -3.96
CA ARG A 171 -22.07 11.47 -5.41
C ARG A 171 -21.99 10.17 -6.22
N ALA A 172 -22.58 9.10 -5.72
CA ALA A 172 -22.57 7.80 -6.37
C ALA A 172 -23.16 7.85 -7.78
N ARG A 173 -22.53 7.16 -8.71
CA ARG A 173 -22.98 6.95 -10.09
C ARG A 173 -23.63 5.58 -10.23
N GLU A 174 -24.26 5.33 -11.37
CA GLU A 174 -24.72 3.99 -11.71
C GLU A 174 -23.53 3.00 -11.74
N GLY A 175 -23.64 1.92 -10.98
CA GLY A 175 -22.59 0.92 -10.83
C GLY A 175 -21.60 1.17 -9.68
N ASP A 176 -21.59 2.34 -9.04
CA ASP A 176 -20.75 2.56 -7.85
C ASP A 176 -21.25 1.73 -6.67
N MET A 177 -20.31 1.19 -5.92
CA MET A 177 -20.58 0.35 -4.74
C MET A 177 -19.67 0.75 -3.58
N ASP A 178 -20.26 0.99 -2.40
CA ASP A 178 -19.47 1.11 -1.17
C ASP A 178 -19.00 -0.27 -0.68
N ASP A 179 -17.84 -0.30 -0.07
CA ASP A 179 -17.32 -1.45 0.65
C ASP A 179 -16.78 -0.99 2.01
N PRO A 180 -17.47 -1.31 3.13
CA PRO A 180 -17.08 -0.84 4.45
C PRO A 180 -15.72 -1.34 4.91
N ARG A 181 -15.15 -2.36 4.27
CA ARG A 181 -13.82 -2.89 4.57
C ARG A 181 -12.69 -2.03 4.00
N TRP A 182 -13.00 -1.07 3.13
CA TRP A 182 -12.03 -0.20 2.49
C TRP A 182 -11.88 1.14 3.19
N LEU A 183 -10.64 1.64 3.24
CA LEU A 183 -10.30 3.01 3.60
C LEU A 183 -9.57 3.67 2.43
N PRO A 184 -10.28 4.26 1.48
CA PRO A 184 -9.66 5.04 0.42
C PRO A 184 -9.32 6.44 0.91
N ILE A 185 -8.10 6.89 0.59
CA ILE A 185 -7.58 8.23 0.85
C ILE A 185 -6.90 8.71 -0.42
N VAL A 186 -7.44 9.76 -1.04
CA VAL A 186 -6.92 10.31 -2.30
C VAL A 186 -6.56 11.79 -2.11
N TYR A 187 -5.28 12.08 -2.24
CA TYR A 187 -4.76 13.44 -2.28
C TYR A 187 -4.54 13.85 -3.73
N GLY A 188 -5.50 14.56 -4.30
CA GLY A 188 -5.45 14.96 -5.69
C GLY A 188 -6.76 15.56 -6.19
N LEU A 189 -6.89 15.61 -7.49
CA LEU A 189 -8.07 16.09 -8.20
C LEU A 189 -9.09 14.98 -8.50
N GLY A 190 -8.83 13.76 -8.06
CA GLY A 190 -9.48 12.52 -8.48
C GLY A 190 -11.01 12.44 -8.34
N LEU A 191 -11.65 13.39 -7.65
CA LEU A 191 -13.11 13.49 -7.59
C LEU A 191 -13.68 14.62 -8.46
N ILE A 192 -12.82 15.36 -9.15
CA ILE A 192 -13.21 16.34 -10.17
C ILE A 192 -13.23 15.60 -11.49
N GLU A 193 -14.43 15.42 -12.04
CA GLU A 193 -14.68 14.59 -13.21
C GLU A 193 -15.20 15.39 -14.41
N ASP A 194 -15.65 16.63 -14.13
CA ASP A 194 -16.07 17.57 -15.17
C ASP A 194 -14.83 18.10 -15.88
N GLU A 195 -14.70 17.80 -17.17
CA GLU A 195 -13.59 18.27 -18.01
C GLU A 195 -13.50 19.79 -18.05
N ASP A 196 -14.61 20.49 -17.96
CA ASP A 196 -14.64 21.95 -17.98
C ASP A 196 -14.21 22.51 -16.62
N GLU A 197 -14.55 21.84 -15.51
CA GLU A 197 -14.02 22.15 -14.19
C GLU A 197 -12.51 21.94 -14.16
N LEU A 198 -12.00 20.81 -14.68
CA LEU A 198 -10.58 20.50 -14.77
C LEU A 198 -9.79 21.53 -15.60
N LYS A 199 -10.35 21.99 -16.75
CA LYS A 199 -9.73 23.02 -17.59
C LYS A 199 -9.63 24.37 -16.92
N ASN A 200 -10.55 24.68 -16.01
CA ASN A 200 -10.62 25.96 -15.31
C ASN A 200 -9.84 25.97 -13.99
N ILE A 201 -9.21 24.85 -13.59
CA ILE A 201 -8.39 24.80 -12.39
C ILE A 201 -7.15 25.66 -12.54
N ASN A 202 -6.96 26.57 -11.61
CA ASN A 202 -5.71 27.32 -11.52
C ASN A 202 -4.61 26.43 -10.93
N ILE A 203 -3.78 25.85 -11.79
CA ILE A 203 -2.66 25.00 -11.37
C ILE A 203 -1.57 25.73 -10.57
N TYR A 204 -1.62 27.07 -10.50
CA TYR A 204 -0.70 27.90 -9.69
C TYR A 204 -1.29 28.26 -8.32
N ASP A 205 -2.47 27.74 -7.97
CA ASP A 205 -3.07 27.98 -6.67
C ASP A 205 -2.34 27.16 -5.58
N GLU A 206 -1.71 27.86 -4.64
CA GLU A 206 -1.00 27.22 -3.52
C GLU A 206 -1.93 26.38 -2.62
N ALA A 207 -3.19 26.75 -2.48
CA ALA A 207 -4.15 25.99 -1.70
C ALA A 207 -4.42 24.62 -2.37
N LEU A 208 -4.46 24.59 -3.70
CA LEU A 208 -4.57 23.36 -4.47
C LEU A 208 -3.32 22.49 -4.29
N TRP A 209 -2.13 23.07 -4.34
CA TRP A 209 -0.89 22.32 -4.13
C TRP A 209 -0.84 21.67 -2.75
N ARG A 210 -1.21 22.40 -1.69
CA ARG A 210 -1.27 21.86 -0.32
C ARG A 210 -2.30 20.75 -0.19
N ARG A 211 -3.46 20.88 -0.85
CA ARG A 211 -4.48 19.83 -0.90
C ARG A 211 -3.97 18.54 -1.54
N CYS A 212 -3.20 18.65 -2.63
CA CYS A 212 -2.65 17.50 -3.36
C CYS A 212 -1.36 16.95 -2.76
N ASN A 213 -0.65 17.76 -1.94
CA ASN A 213 0.65 17.43 -1.37
C ASN A 213 0.67 17.79 0.13
N PRO A 214 0.15 16.94 1.00
CA PRO A 214 0.05 17.25 2.43
C PRO A 214 1.40 17.41 3.14
N SER A 215 2.52 17.02 2.52
CA SER A 215 3.87 17.24 3.04
C SER A 215 4.42 18.64 2.76
N ILE A 216 3.74 19.45 1.94
CA ILE A 216 4.08 20.86 1.76
C ILE A 216 3.44 21.63 2.91
N GLY A 217 4.24 21.88 3.96
CA GLY A 217 3.84 22.58 5.18
C GLY A 217 3.61 24.09 4.97
#